data_25263d42ef19890bba3aac4fa0cb58f2
#
_entry.id   25263d42ef19890bba3aac4fa0cb58f2
#
_cell.length_a   1.000
_cell.length_b   1.000
_cell.length_c   1.000
_cell.angle_alpha   90.00
_cell.angle_beta   90.00
_cell.angle_gamma   90.00
#
_symmetry.space_group_name_H-M   'P 1'
#
loop_
_entity.id
_entity.type
_entity.pdbx_description
1 polymer ?
#
loop_
_entity_poly.entity_id
_entity_poly.type
_entity_poly.pdbx_seq_one_letter_code
_entity_poly.pdbx_strand_id
1 'polypeptide(L)'
;MSSEPPGRIDQSPGEFLATLRGRRVHFDALHGNHGDRLLTLAAQALLCDAGIEPVRRIRAADFILVNGGGSMAEGWFGLARLARYCRSFPGVPLAVLPSSFHFTRSNLAELCAGRQAPLWIWARERPSFNLLLRQRAQGWRLQIGLAHDLAFALRHHPLIEDLARTAQPRHLLVVERDDWEGPTGRRRPLSPPGLGFIPEAIRSRARRALLAPLRRRQDRASAFCGAALAYAIQRHPESAGLPAVAADVSLAETCDFDAFLRQVAGAAVIVTTRLHVAILGQLLKIPTYLVDGRYHKYRGVFEYSMQSEGVELATWDGARLNAQSSGNGADARTPSCAR
;
A
#
# COMPACT_ATOMS: atom_id res chain seq x y z
N MET A 1 -22.89 26.41 15.98
CA MET A 1 -22.79 24.96 16.07
C MET A 1 -22.95 24.43 14.66
N SER A 2 -21.83 24.13 13.97
CA SER A 2 -21.84 23.56 12.62
C SER A 2 -22.25 22.08 12.76
N SER A 3 -23.43 21.75 12.25
CA SER A 3 -23.89 20.36 12.17
C SER A 3 -23.04 19.64 11.12
N GLU A 4 -21.96 18.99 11.56
CA GLU A 4 -21.24 18.05 10.72
C GLU A 4 -22.18 16.92 10.28
N PRO A 5 -22.07 16.47 9.02
CA PRO A 5 -22.89 15.37 8.56
C PRO A 5 -22.56 14.12 9.40
N PRO A 6 -23.55 13.45 9.99
CA PRO A 6 -23.33 12.30 10.86
C PRO A 6 -22.58 11.21 10.07
N GLY A 7 -21.45 10.74 10.60
CA GLY A 7 -20.68 9.61 10.09
C GLY A 7 -19.35 9.94 9.43
N ARG A 8 -18.79 11.11 9.68
CA ARG A 8 -17.40 11.42 9.38
C ARG A 8 -16.53 11.15 10.61
N ILE A 9 -15.35 10.59 10.38
CA ILE A 9 -14.31 10.40 11.40
C ILE A 9 -13.31 11.54 11.24
N ASP A 10 -13.14 12.35 12.28
CA ASP A 10 -12.13 13.43 12.31
C ASP A 10 -10.86 13.00 13.06
N GLN A 11 -10.95 11.92 13.85
CA GLN A 11 -9.81 11.32 14.55
C GLN A 11 -8.87 10.64 13.59
N SER A 12 -7.57 10.78 13.84
CA SER A 12 -6.54 9.94 13.22
C SER A 12 -6.68 8.48 13.64
N PRO A 13 -6.14 7.52 12.88
CA PRO A 13 -6.11 6.11 13.30
C PRO A 13 -5.47 5.89 14.66
N GLY A 14 -4.40 6.63 15.01
CA GLY A 14 -3.75 6.52 16.31
C GLY A 14 -4.64 6.99 17.47
N GLU A 15 -5.28 8.16 17.34
CA GLU A 15 -6.24 8.66 18.33
C GLU A 15 -7.42 7.71 18.51
N PHE A 16 -7.93 7.16 17.41
CA PHE A 16 -8.98 6.15 17.48
C PHE A 16 -8.53 4.90 18.22
N LEU A 17 -7.34 4.36 17.92
CA LEU A 17 -6.82 3.18 18.61
C LEU A 17 -6.64 3.43 20.12
N ALA A 18 -6.25 4.63 20.53
CA ALA A 18 -6.17 4.99 21.95
C ALA A 18 -7.53 4.85 22.68
N THR A 19 -8.65 5.04 21.98
CA THR A 19 -9.99 4.83 22.56
C THR A 19 -10.33 3.35 22.80
N LEU A 20 -9.57 2.44 22.21
CA LEU A 20 -9.75 0.99 22.35
C LEU A 20 -8.90 0.38 23.48
N ARG A 21 -8.16 1.20 24.24
CA ARG A 21 -7.37 0.71 25.38
C ARG A 21 -8.21 -0.15 26.32
N GLY A 22 -7.67 -1.29 26.71
CA GLY A 22 -8.35 -2.26 27.57
C GLY A 22 -9.39 -3.16 26.86
N ARG A 23 -9.63 -2.94 25.57
CA ARG A 23 -10.47 -3.82 24.74
C ARG A 23 -9.67 -5.00 24.21
N ARG A 24 -10.34 -6.14 24.04
CA ARG A 24 -9.78 -7.32 23.37
C ARG A 24 -9.91 -7.15 21.87
N VAL A 25 -8.85 -6.66 21.22
CA VAL A 25 -8.82 -6.36 19.78
C VAL A 25 -8.26 -7.55 19.01
N HIS A 26 -9.00 -8.07 18.03
CA HIS A 26 -8.44 -9.00 17.05
C HIS A 26 -7.90 -8.19 15.86
N PHE A 27 -6.59 -8.29 15.61
CA PHE A 27 -5.93 -7.61 14.50
C PHE A 27 -5.70 -8.57 13.33
N ASP A 28 -6.29 -8.27 12.17
CA ASP A 28 -6.05 -8.96 10.90
C ASP A 28 -5.04 -8.18 10.05
N ALA A 29 -3.82 -8.68 9.96
CA ALA A 29 -2.71 -8.03 9.29
C ALA A 29 -2.84 -7.99 7.75
N LEU A 30 -3.77 -8.73 7.13
CA LEU A 30 -3.94 -8.84 5.69
C LEU A 30 -2.61 -9.13 4.96
N HIS A 31 -1.99 -10.26 5.24
CA HIS A 31 -0.67 -10.63 4.70
C HIS A 31 -0.60 -10.52 3.18
N GLY A 32 0.51 -9.96 2.69
CA GLY A 32 0.80 -9.75 1.27
C GLY A 32 2.31 -9.60 1.01
N ASN A 33 2.69 -8.61 0.24
CA ASN A 33 4.07 -8.29 -0.08
C ASN A 33 4.79 -7.52 1.06
N HIS A 34 6.05 -7.10 0.85
CA HIS A 34 6.80 -6.35 1.87
C HIS A 34 6.21 -4.97 2.18
N GLY A 35 5.47 -4.35 1.25
CA GLY A 35 4.70 -3.15 1.54
C GLY A 35 3.60 -3.39 2.56
N ASP A 36 2.90 -4.54 2.48
CA ASP A 36 1.89 -4.91 3.47
C ASP A 36 2.54 -5.24 4.84
N ARG A 37 3.80 -5.71 4.84
CA ARG A 37 4.57 -5.87 6.09
C ARG A 37 4.95 -4.54 6.72
N LEU A 38 5.27 -3.49 5.93
CA LEU A 38 5.45 -2.13 6.46
C LEU A 38 4.18 -1.62 7.14
N LEU A 39 3.01 -1.82 6.49
CA LEU A 39 1.73 -1.46 7.09
C LEU A 39 1.47 -2.24 8.39
N THR A 40 1.82 -3.52 8.43
CA THR A 40 1.69 -4.34 9.64
C THR A 40 2.59 -3.84 10.76
N LEU A 41 3.83 -3.47 10.46
CA LEU A 41 4.75 -2.86 11.42
C LEU A 41 4.21 -1.54 11.96
N ALA A 42 3.68 -0.68 11.08
CA ALA A 42 3.06 0.58 11.48
C ALA A 42 1.83 0.37 12.38
N ALA A 43 0.95 -0.58 12.02
CA ALA A 43 -0.20 -0.92 12.84
C ALA A 43 0.21 -1.46 14.22
N GLN A 44 1.24 -2.31 14.26
CA GLN A 44 1.77 -2.85 15.52
C GLN A 44 2.36 -1.76 16.41
N ALA A 45 3.09 -0.79 15.85
CA ALA A 45 3.59 0.36 16.59
C ALA A 45 2.44 1.16 17.21
N LEU A 46 1.42 1.51 16.42
CA LEU A 46 0.23 2.23 16.92
C LEU A 46 -0.55 1.44 17.97
N LEU A 47 -0.67 0.12 17.83
CA LEU A 47 -1.31 -0.74 18.84
C LEU A 47 -0.51 -0.76 20.13
N CYS A 48 0.82 -0.83 20.05
CA CYS A 48 1.72 -0.77 21.19
C CYS A 48 1.59 0.58 21.93
N ASP A 49 1.62 1.69 21.19
CA ASP A 49 1.46 3.05 21.74
C ASP A 49 0.09 3.23 22.42
N ALA A 50 -0.95 2.59 21.87
CA ALA A 50 -2.28 2.57 22.48
C ALA A 50 -2.39 1.63 23.69
N GLY A 51 -1.37 0.82 24.00
CA GLY A 51 -1.39 -0.18 25.07
C GLY A 51 -2.34 -1.34 24.77
N ILE A 52 -2.45 -1.75 23.50
CA ILE A 52 -3.33 -2.84 23.04
C ILE A 52 -2.50 -4.07 22.67
N GLU A 53 -2.73 -5.19 23.35
CA GLU A 53 -2.25 -6.50 22.93
C GLU A 53 -3.32 -7.23 22.13
N PRO A 54 -3.10 -7.52 20.82
CA PRO A 54 -4.10 -8.18 20.00
C PRO A 54 -4.38 -9.62 20.45
N VAL A 55 -5.67 -9.98 20.55
CA VAL A 55 -6.07 -11.36 20.83
C VAL A 55 -6.00 -12.23 19.59
N ARG A 56 -5.45 -13.44 19.72
CA ARG A 56 -5.28 -14.37 18.59
C ARG A 56 -6.62 -14.89 18.05
N ARG A 57 -7.55 -15.23 18.97
CA ARG A 57 -8.85 -15.83 18.62
C ARG A 57 -9.90 -14.75 18.41
N ILE A 58 -10.39 -14.61 17.19
CA ILE A 58 -11.42 -13.62 16.85
C ILE A 58 -12.69 -13.74 17.70
N ARG A 59 -13.07 -14.97 18.10
CA ARG A 59 -14.25 -15.19 18.96
C ARG A 59 -14.08 -14.65 20.38
N ALA A 60 -12.86 -14.35 20.80
CA ALA A 60 -12.56 -13.73 22.08
C ALA A 60 -12.47 -12.20 22.00
N ALA A 61 -12.65 -11.63 20.81
CA ALA A 61 -12.47 -10.21 20.57
C ALA A 61 -13.76 -9.42 20.85
N ASP A 62 -13.60 -8.24 21.44
CA ASP A 62 -14.64 -7.23 21.59
C ASP A 62 -14.63 -6.25 20.41
N PHE A 63 -13.55 -6.28 19.61
CA PHE A 63 -13.31 -5.40 18.48
C PHE A 63 -12.48 -6.10 17.39
N ILE A 64 -12.83 -5.90 16.12
CA ILE A 64 -12.07 -6.40 14.98
C ILE A 64 -11.39 -5.21 14.31
N LEU A 65 -10.07 -5.28 14.15
CA LEU A 65 -9.25 -4.31 13.43
C LEU A 65 -8.64 -4.96 12.19
N VAL A 66 -8.96 -4.44 11.02
CA VAL A 66 -8.42 -4.90 9.73
C VAL A 66 -7.33 -3.93 9.28
N ASN A 67 -6.16 -4.44 8.90
CA ASN A 67 -5.04 -3.63 8.45
C ASN A 67 -5.39 -2.82 7.19
N GLY A 68 -4.64 -1.74 6.99
CA GLY A 68 -4.74 -0.87 5.82
C GLY A 68 -4.09 -1.45 4.57
N GLY A 69 -4.15 -0.69 3.50
CA GLY A 69 -3.42 -0.98 2.28
C GLY A 69 -4.23 -0.95 0.98
N GLY A 70 -3.73 -1.65 -0.05
CA GLY A 70 -4.33 -1.67 -1.38
C GLY A 70 -5.28 -2.82 -1.64
N SER A 71 -5.56 -3.67 -0.65
CA SER A 71 -6.33 -4.91 -0.85
C SER A 71 -7.85 -4.71 -0.91
N MET A 72 -8.35 -3.50 -0.62
CA MET A 72 -9.78 -3.15 -0.68
C MET A 72 -10.24 -2.75 -2.10
N ALA A 73 -9.58 -3.32 -3.11
CA ALA A 73 -9.97 -3.18 -4.52
C ALA A 73 -10.47 -4.53 -5.06
N GLU A 74 -11.37 -4.49 -6.06
CA GLU A 74 -11.82 -5.71 -6.72
C GLU A 74 -10.66 -6.49 -7.34
N GLY A 75 -10.72 -7.81 -7.25
CA GLY A 75 -9.63 -8.71 -7.64
C GLY A 75 -8.64 -9.02 -6.53
N TRP A 76 -8.75 -8.37 -5.38
CA TRP A 76 -7.98 -8.66 -4.17
C TRP A 76 -8.85 -9.23 -3.05
N PHE A 77 -8.21 -9.92 -2.12
CA PHE A 77 -8.90 -10.63 -1.04
C PHE A 77 -9.47 -9.75 0.08
N GLY A 78 -9.08 -8.46 0.18
CA GLY A 78 -9.48 -7.58 1.27
C GLY A 78 -10.99 -7.35 1.34
N LEU A 79 -11.66 -7.12 0.20
CA LEU A 79 -13.12 -6.97 0.15
C LEU A 79 -13.85 -8.24 0.58
N ALA A 80 -13.39 -9.41 0.13
CA ALA A 80 -13.97 -10.69 0.55
C ALA A 80 -13.79 -10.93 2.06
N ARG A 81 -12.64 -10.50 2.61
CA ARG A 81 -12.34 -10.57 4.05
C ARG A 81 -13.27 -9.64 4.84
N LEU A 82 -13.45 -8.39 4.40
CA LEU A 82 -14.39 -7.45 5.01
C LEU A 82 -15.81 -8.00 5.01
N ALA A 83 -16.30 -8.46 3.86
CA ALA A 83 -17.63 -9.07 3.74
C ALA A 83 -17.80 -10.29 4.66
N ARG A 84 -16.77 -11.12 4.79
CA ARG A 84 -16.77 -12.26 5.73
C ARG A 84 -16.92 -11.79 7.18
N TYR A 85 -16.19 -10.75 7.61
CA TYR A 85 -16.33 -10.21 8.96
C TYR A 85 -17.71 -9.63 9.21
N CYS A 86 -18.25 -8.90 8.24
CA CYS A 86 -19.60 -8.34 8.35
C CYS A 86 -20.66 -9.42 8.52
N ARG A 87 -20.56 -10.55 7.80
CA ARG A 87 -21.52 -11.67 7.92
C ARG A 87 -21.29 -12.54 9.14
N SER A 88 -20.04 -12.88 9.48
CA SER A 88 -19.74 -13.86 10.52
C SER A 88 -19.72 -13.26 11.94
N PHE A 89 -19.53 -11.94 12.05
CA PHE A 89 -19.45 -11.21 13.31
C PHE A 89 -20.26 -9.90 13.26
N PRO A 90 -21.57 -9.96 12.94
CA PRO A 90 -22.38 -8.77 12.69
C PRO A 90 -22.49 -7.84 13.91
N GLY A 91 -22.44 -8.41 15.12
CA GLY A 91 -22.55 -7.69 16.39
C GLY A 91 -21.21 -7.20 16.98
N VAL A 92 -20.06 -7.52 16.36
CA VAL A 92 -18.75 -7.09 16.87
C VAL A 92 -18.31 -5.81 16.14
N PRO A 93 -18.00 -4.70 16.83
CA PRO A 93 -17.46 -3.48 16.21
C PRO A 93 -16.22 -3.78 15.35
N LEU A 94 -16.10 -3.09 14.19
CA LEU A 94 -15.04 -3.34 13.22
C LEU A 94 -14.47 -2.03 12.67
N ALA A 95 -13.15 -1.95 12.53
CA ALA A 95 -12.49 -0.87 11.83
C ALA A 95 -11.58 -1.38 10.72
N VAL A 96 -11.50 -0.63 9.61
CA VAL A 96 -10.55 -0.81 8.52
C VAL A 96 -9.60 0.37 8.52
N LEU A 97 -8.32 0.11 8.76
CA LEU A 97 -7.26 1.12 8.73
C LEU A 97 -7.05 1.71 7.33
N PRO A 98 -6.32 2.81 7.16
CA PRO A 98 -6.24 3.56 5.91
C PRO A 98 -5.98 2.69 4.69
N SER A 99 -6.95 2.67 3.76
CA SER A 99 -6.97 1.77 2.60
C SER A 99 -7.39 2.50 1.32
N SER A 100 -6.93 2.00 0.18
CA SER A 100 -7.47 2.37 -1.14
C SER A 100 -8.66 1.48 -1.49
N PHE A 101 -9.75 2.10 -1.90
CA PHE A 101 -10.97 1.42 -2.31
C PHE A 101 -11.21 1.61 -3.82
N HIS A 102 -11.48 0.53 -4.50
CA HIS A 102 -11.83 0.56 -5.92
C HIS A 102 -12.89 -0.50 -6.21
N PHE A 103 -14.10 -0.04 -6.53
CA PHE A 103 -15.25 -0.87 -6.84
C PHE A 103 -15.67 -0.63 -8.29
N THR A 104 -15.83 -1.69 -9.06
CA THR A 104 -16.36 -1.66 -10.42
C THR A 104 -17.70 -2.40 -10.53
N ARG A 105 -17.93 -3.41 -9.70
CA ARG A 105 -19.13 -4.25 -9.69
C ARG A 105 -19.76 -4.37 -8.31
N SER A 106 -18.94 -4.36 -7.25
CA SER A 106 -19.39 -4.45 -5.87
C SER A 106 -19.81 -3.09 -5.33
N ASN A 107 -20.63 -3.09 -4.31
CA ASN A 107 -20.89 -1.91 -3.52
C ASN A 107 -20.73 -2.20 -2.01
N LEU A 108 -20.46 -1.16 -1.25
CA LEU A 108 -20.21 -1.31 0.18
C LEU A 108 -21.44 -1.79 0.94
N ALA A 109 -22.65 -1.43 0.47
CA ALA A 109 -23.91 -1.84 1.08
C ALA A 109 -24.08 -3.35 1.07
N GLU A 110 -23.83 -3.98 -0.08
CA GLU A 110 -23.89 -5.44 -0.22
C GLU A 110 -22.81 -6.15 0.60
N LEU A 111 -21.57 -5.61 0.58
CA LEU A 111 -20.45 -6.18 1.33
C LEU A 111 -20.70 -6.19 2.84
N CYS A 112 -21.41 -5.17 3.34
CA CYS A 112 -21.68 -4.99 4.77
C CYS A 112 -23.14 -5.29 5.16
N ALA A 113 -23.90 -5.92 4.28
CA ALA A 113 -25.29 -6.30 4.55
C ALA A 113 -25.40 -7.16 5.83
N GLY A 114 -26.43 -6.87 6.64
CA GLY A 114 -26.68 -7.57 7.91
C GLY A 114 -25.82 -7.14 9.10
N ARG A 115 -24.92 -6.17 8.92
CA ARG A 115 -24.10 -5.66 10.01
C ARG A 115 -24.94 -4.87 11.02
N GLN A 116 -24.75 -5.16 12.31
CA GLN A 116 -25.49 -4.57 13.44
C GLN A 116 -24.63 -3.60 14.27
N ALA A 117 -23.33 -3.93 14.42
CA ALA A 117 -22.37 -3.11 15.16
C ALA A 117 -21.74 -2.02 14.26
N PRO A 118 -21.19 -0.95 14.86
CA PRO A 118 -20.51 0.12 14.11
C PRO A 118 -19.35 -0.38 13.25
N LEU A 119 -19.13 0.31 12.12
CA LEU A 119 -18.05 0.09 11.18
C LEU A 119 -17.35 1.42 10.92
N TRP A 120 -16.03 1.45 11.17
CA TRP A 120 -15.17 2.59 10.85
C TRP A 120 -14.28 2.22 9.67
N ILE A 121 -14.17 3.11 8.70
CA ILE A 121 -13.31 2.92 7.51
C ILE A 121 -12.53 4.20 7.26
N TRP A 122 -11.20 4.09 7.19
CA TRP A 122 -10.37 5.17 6.68
C TRP A 122 -9.95 4.90 5.25
N ALA A 123 -10.20 5.87 4.37
CA ALA A 123 -9.53 5.96 3.08
C ALA A 123 -8.14 6.59 3.29
N ARG A 124 -7.16 6.26 2.44
CA ARG A 124 -5.83 6.88 2.46
C ARG A 124 -5.60 7.88 1.33
N GLU A 125 -6.59 8.10 0.45
CA GLU A 125 -6.61 9.11 -0.60
C GLU A 125 -8.03 9.59 -0.89
N ARG A 126 -8.12 10.82 -1.42
CA ARG A 126 -9.41 11.50 -1.67
C ARG A 126 -10.36 10.74 -2.61
N PRO A 127 -9.91 10.12 -3.71
CA PRO A 127 -10.82 9.35 -4.59
C PRO A 127 -11.52 8.19 -3.86
N SER A 128 -10.80 7.43 -3.03
CA SER A 128 -11.41 6.38 -2.20
C SER A 128 -12.38 6.94 -1.16
N PHE A 129 -12.01 8.04 -0.51
CA PHE A 129 -12.88 8.71 0.46
C PHE A 129 -14.20 9.16 -0.19
N ASN A 130 -14.14 9.81 -1.34
CA ASN A 130 -15.31 10.24 -2.09
C ASN A 130 -16.16 9.06 -2.59
N LEU A 131 -15.52 7.96 -2.99
CA LEU A 131 -16.20 6.73 -3.37
C LEU A 131 -17.01 6.16 -2.21
N LEU A 132 -16.41 6.05 -1.02
CA LEU A 132 -17.06 5.54 0.18
C LEU A 132 -18.22 6.43 0.62
N LEU A 133 -18.08 7.76 0.57
CA LEU A 133 -19.15 8.69 0.87
C LEU A 133 -20.37 8.52 -0.04
N ARG A 134 -20.15 8.33 -1.36
CA ARG A 134 -21.23 8.09 -2.33
C ARG A 134 -21.95 6.76 -2.12
N GLN A 135 -21.26 5.76 -1.57
CA GLN A 135 -21.83 4.42 -1.34
C GLN A 135 -22.44 4.27 0.06
N ARG A 136 -22.40 5.31 0.86
CA ARG A 136 -22.97 5.28 2.21
C ARG A 136 -24.50 5.30 2.13
N ALA A 137 -25.14 4.23 2.59
CA ALA A 137 -26.59 4.17 2.74
C ALA A 137 -27.06 4.91 4.00
N GLN A 138 -28.26 5.49 3.96
CA GLN A 138 -28.89 6.07 5.15
C GLN A 138 -29.15 4.98 6.19
N GLY A 139 -29.00 5.33 7.48
CA GLY A 139 -29.24 4.40 8.58
C GLY A 139 -28.09 3.47 8.96
N TRP A 140 -26.98 3.50 8.24
CA TRP A 140 -25.82 2.69 8.59
C TRP A 140 -25.01 3.32 9.73
N ARG A 141 -24.56 2.44 10.63
CA ARG A 141 -23.56 2.80 11.64
C ARG A 141 -22.14 2.79 11.01
N LEU A 142 -22.03 3.36 9.80
CA LEU A 142 -20.79 3.49 9.06
C LEU A 142 -20.22 4.88 9.26
N GLN A 143 -18.98 4.93 9.71
CA GLN A 143 -18.20 6.16 9.85
C GLN A 143 -17.01 6.09 8.88
N ILE A 144 -16.76 7.17 8.15
CA ILE A 144 -15.74 7.24 7.10
C ILE A 144 -14.77 8.37 7.42
N GLY A 145 -13.48 8.05 7.46
CA GLY A 145 -12.39 8.99 7.64
C GLY A 145 -11.47 9.06 6.43
N LEU A 146 -10.67 10.12 6.39
CA LEU A 146 -9.56 10.27 5.47
C LEU A 146 -8.29 10.43 6.31
N ALA A 147 -7.29 9.57 6.10
CA ALA A 147 -6.04 9.60 6.83
C ALA A 147 -4.88 9.28 5.90
N HIS A 148 -3.66 9.63 6.29
CA HIS A 148 -2.46 9.24 5.54
C HIS A 148 -2.31 7.73 5.48
N ASP A 149 -1.56 7.23 4.47
CA ASP A 149 -1.17 5.83 4.44
C ASP A 149 -0.49 5.45 5.76
N LEU A 150 -0.85 4.28 6.29
CA LEU A 150 -0.42 3.90 7.63
C LEU A 150 1.11 3.80 7.77
N ALA A 151 1.83 3.50 6.68
CA ALA A 151 3.28 3.43 6.69
C ALA A 151 3.94 4.75 7.11
N PHE A 152 3.27 5.91 6.98
CA PHE A 152 3.79 7.18 7.48
C PHE A 152 3.85 7.27 9.02
N ALA A 153 3.12 6.42 9.74
CA ALA A 153 3.28 6.30 11.19
C ALA A 153 4.69 5.78 11.61
N LEU A 154 5.45 5.21 10.67
CA LEU A 154 6.83 4.79 10.91
C LEU A 154 7.86 5.91 10.85
N ARG A 155 7.48 7.17 10.60
CA ARG A 155 8.41 8.31 10.42
C ARG A 155 9.45 8.43 11.55
N HIS A 156 9.02 8.19 12.77
CA HIS A 156 9.88 8.24 13.99
C HIS A 156 10.08 6.86 14.62
N HIS A 157 9.83 5.81 13.86
CA HIS A 157 10.05 4.44 14.34
C HIS A 157 11.56 4.14 14.39
N PRO A 158 12.11 3.56 15.48
CA PRO A 158 13.55 3.33 15.63
C PRO A 158 14.20 2.60 14.45
N LEU A 159 13.50 1.63 13.85
CA LEU A 159 13.99 0.92 12.67
C LEU A 159 14.23 1.85 11.48
N ILE A 160 13.34 2.81 11.23
CA ILE A 160 13.47 3.75 10.10
C ILE A 160 14.57 4.77 10.39
N GLU A 161 14.65 5.28 11.62
CA GLU A 161 15.70 6.19 12.02
C GLU A 161 17.08 5.53 11.95
N ASP A 162 17.20 4.28 12.35
CA ASP A 162 18.45 3.51 12.25
C ASP A 162 18.85 3.29 10.78
N LEU A 163 17.90 2.88 9.94
CA LEU A 163 18.14 2.75 8.51
C LEU A 163 18.59 4.08 7.88
N ALA A 164 17.92 5.19 8.19
CA ALA A 164 18.28 6.50 7.65
C ALA A 164 19.68 6.94 8.09
N ARG A 165 20.09 6.61 9.32
CA ARG A 165 21.40 6.96 9.89
C ARG A 165 22.54 6.10 9.32
N THR A 166 22.28 4.82 9.04
CA THR A 166 23.31 3.84 8.66
C THR A 166 23.40 3.61 7.15
N ALA A 167 22.39 4.02 6.40
CA ALA A 167 22.33 3.83 4.96
C ALA A 167 23.43 4.63 4.23
N GLN A 168 24.04 4.00 3.24
CA GLN A 168 24.97 4.64 2.32
C GLN A 168 24.49 4.39 0.89
N PRO A 169 24.37 5.42 0.06
CA PRO A 169 23.98 5.27 -1.35
C PRO A 169 25.00 4.39 -2.10
N ARG A 170 24.53 3.28 -2.68
CA ARG A 170 25.38 2.27 -3.33
C ARG A 170 24.90 1.86 -4.71
N HIS A 171 23.65 2.20 -5.08
CA HIS A 171 23.05 1.76 -6.33
C HIS A 171 21.86 2.62 -6.75
N LEU A 172 21.49 2.55 -8.02
CA LEU A 172 20.19 2.99 -8.51
C LEU A 172 19.18 1.85 -8.35
N LEU A 173 18.03 2.11 -7.75
CA LEU A 173 16.99 1.11 -7.55
C LEU A 173 15.81 1.34 -8.50
N VAL A 174 15.55 0.36 -9.37
CA VAL A 174 14.36 0.33 -10.23
C VAL A 174 13.46 -0.81 -9.80
N VAL A 175 12.21 -0.48 -9.44
CA VAL A 175 11.21 -1.46 -8.98
C VAL A 175 9.99 -1.40 -9.89
N GLU A 176 9.88 -2.37 -10.79
CA GLU A 176 8.73 -2.51 -11.68
C GLU A 176 7.74 -3.55 -11.14
N ARG A 177 6.50 -3.17 -11.08
CA ARG A 177 5.37 -4.04 -10.74
C ARG A 177 4.86 -4.74 -12.01
N ASP A 178 4.67 -6.04 -11.97
CA ASP A 178 4.30 -6.88 -13.12
C ASP A 178 2.85 -7.38 -13.13
N ASP A 179 1.99 -6.87 -12.23
CA ASP A 179 0.57 -7.21 -12.18
C ASP A 179 -0.31 -6.12 -12.84
N TRP A 180 -1.64 -6.33 -12.79
CA TRP A 180 -2.60 -5.45 -13.44
C TRP A 180 -2.63 -4.00 -12.94
N GLU A 181 -2.14 -3.74 -11.74
CA GLU A 181 -2.05 -2.38 -11.18
C GLU A 181 -0.84 -1.61 -11.74
N GLY A 182 0.14 -2.30 -12.30
CA GLY A 182 1.32 -1.67 -12.87
C GLY A 182 1.03 -0.94 -14.19
N PRO A 183 1.83 0.03 -14.58
CA PRO A 183 1.62 0.82 -15.80
C PRO A 183 1.69 -0.04 -17.06
N THR A 184 2.47 -1.11 -17.07
CA THR A 184 2.58 -2.04 -18.20
C THR A 184 1.44 -3.03 -18.27
N GLY A 185 0.75 -3.30 -17.17
CA GLY A 185 -0.41 -4.19 -17.07
C GLY A 185 -0.17 -5.63 -17.48
N ARG A 186 1.06 -6.06 -17.60
CA ARG A 186 1.42 -7.42 -18.02
C ARG A 186 1.37 -8.35 -16.82
N ARG A 187 0.51 -9.36 -16.86
CA ARG A 187 0.61 -10.50 -15.94
C ARG A 187 1.76 -11.39 -16.41
N ARG A 188 2.80 -11.51 -15.63
CA ARG A 188 3.86 -12.52 -15.83
C ARG A 188 3.56 -13.70 -14.91
N PRO A 189 3.01 -14.81 -15.39
CA PRO A 189 2.74 -15.97 -14.55
C PRO A 189 4.07 -16.64 -14.19
N LEU A 190 4.59 -16.41 -13.00
CA LEU A 190 5.75 -17.10 -12.44
C LEU A 190 5.39 -18.03 -11.27
N SER A 191 4.12 -18.40 -11.14
CA SER A 191 3.70 -19.33 -10.10
C SER A 191 3.51 -20.71 -10.70
N PRO A 192 4.40 -21.69 -10.41
CA PRO A 192 4.13 -23.09 -10.77
C PRO A 192 2.88 -23.54 -10.01
N PRO A 193 1.92 -24.20 -10.67
CA PRO A 193 0.77 -24.79 -10.00
C PRO A 193 1.27 -25.95 -9.10
N GLY A 194 0.69 -26.11 -7.91
CA GLY A 194 0.72 -27.39 -7.22
C GLY A 194 1.48 -27.50 -5.89
N LEU A 195 1.90 -26.43 -5.23
CA LEU A 195 2.63 -26.54 -3.95
C LEU A 195 1.77 -26.23 -2.70
N GLY A 196 0.47 -26.50 -2.73
CA GLY A 196 -0.47 -26.16 -1.66
C GLY A 196 -0.23 -26.84 -0.30
N PHE A 197 0.50 -27.96 -0.27
CA PHE A 197 0.70 -28.79 0.93
C PHE A 197 2.00 -28.50 1.71
N ILE A 198 2.86 -27.60 1.21
CA ILE A 198 4.14 -27.29 1.85
C ILE A 198 3.96 -26.09 2.79
N PRO A 199 4.49 -26.13 4.03
CA PRO A 199 4.47 -24.98 4.94
C PRO A 199 5.01 -23.72 4.27
N GLU A 200 4.33 -22.57 4.49
CA GLU A 200 4.64 -21.31 3.80
C GLU A 200 6.11 -20.88 3.93
N ALA A 201 6.73 -21.10 5.11
CA ALA A 201 8.12 -20.76 5.34
C ALA A 201 9.11 -21.56 4.44
N ILE A 202 8.82 -22.84 4.16
CA ILE A 202 9.64 -23.69 3.28
C ILE A 202 9.35 -23.33 1.82
N ARG A 203 8.08 -23.13 1.49
CA ARG A 203 7.63 -22.76 0.15
C ARG A 203 8.19 -21.41 -0.29
N SER A 204 8.21 -20.42 0.59
CA SER A 204 8.76 -19.10 0.29
C SER A 204 10.27 -19.13 0.08
N ARG A 205 11.02 -19.95 0.85
CA ARG A 205 12.47 -20.16 0.65
C ARG A 205 12.77 -20.84 -0.67
N ALA A 206 12.06 -21.93 -1.00
CA ALA A 206 12.22 -22.64 -2.25
C ALA A 206 11.87 -21.79 -3.47
N ARG A 207 10.75 -21.05 -3.41
CA ARG A 207 10.36 -20.10 -4.45
C ARG A 207 11.42 -19.02 -4.64
N ARG A 208 11.96 -18.46 -3.56
CA ARG A 208 13.01 -17.46 -3.62
C ARG A 208 14.24 -17.97 -4.34
N ALA A 209 14.74 -19.15 -3.96
CA ALA A 209 15.91 -19.76 -4.60
C ALA A 209 15.74 -20.01 -6.11
N LEU A 210 14.55 -20.47 -6.50
CA LEU A 210 14.26 -20.83 -7.90
C LEU A 210 13.84 -19.64 -8.76
N LEU A 211 13.00 -18.74 -8.25
CA LEU A 211 12.35 -17.69 -9.03
C LEU A 211 13.07 -16.35 -9.00
N ALA A 212 13.81 -16.02 -7.92
CA ALA A 212 14.48 -14.73 -7.81
C ALA A 212 15.49 -14.47 -8.96
N PRO A 213 16.33 -15.42 -9.38
CA PRO A 213 17.25 -15.18 -10.50
C PRO A 213 16.52 -14.92 -11.82
N LEU A 214 15.44 -15.67 -12.08
CA LEU A 214 14.62 -15.51 -13.29
C LEU A 214 13.91 -14.15 -13.31
N ARG A 215 13.32 -13.73 -12.18
CA ARG A 215 12.68 -12.42 -12.05
C ARG A 215 13.68 -11.29 -12.27
N ARG A 216 14.82 -11.33 -11.61
CA ARG A 216 15.88 -10.31 -11.78
C ARG A 216 16.34 -10.18 -13.22
N ARG A 217 16.46 -11.30 -13.96
CA ARG A 217 16.81 -11.27 -15.38
C ARG A 217 15.71 -10.63 -16.23
N GLN A 218 14.44 -10.95 -15.96
CA GLN A 218 13.30 -10.36 -16.65
C GLN A 218 13.16 -8.86 -16.36
N ASP A 219 13.33 -8.45 -15.11
CA ASP A 219 13.20 -7.06 -14.67
C ASP A 219 14.30 -6.21 -15.35
N ARG A 220 15.54 -6.70 -15.42
CA ARG A 220 16.65 -6.02 -16.11
C ARG A 220 16.44 -5.87 -17.62
N ALA A 221 15.75 -6.80 -18.25
CA ALA A 221 15.48 -6.80 -19.68
C ALA A 221 14.22 -6.01 -20.06
N SER A 222 13.51 -5.43 -19.10
CA SER A 222 12.29 -4.66 -19.38
C SER A 222 12.61 -3.31 -20.02
N ALA A 223 11.79 -2.88 -20.98
CA ALA A 223 11.89 -1.54 -21.57
C ALA A 223 11.69 -0.45 -20.50
N PHE A 224 10.82 -0.70 -19.51
CA PHE A 224 10.64 0.19 -18.38
C PHE A 224 11.92 0.38 -17.58
N CYS A 225 12.66 -0.70 -17.28
CA CYS A 225 13.91 -0.62 -16.52
C CYS A 225 14.94 0.27 -17.23
N GLY A 226 15.13 0.09 -18.53
CA GLY A 226 16.06 0.92 -19.31
C GLY A 226 15.69 2.40 -19.28
N ALA A 227 14.40 2.72 -19.49
CA ALA A 227 13.92 4.10 -19.46
C ALA A 227 14.00 4.70 -18.04
N ALA A 228 13.72 3.91 -16.99
CA ALA A 228 13.80 4.34 -15.60
C ALA A 228 15.23 4.69 -15.18
N LEU A 229 16.20 3.89 -15.60
CA LEU A 229 17.63 4.16 -15.36
C LEU A 229 18.08 5.43 -16.10
N ALA A 230 17.72 5.58 -17.37
CA ALA A 230 18.04 6.78 -18.14
C ALA A 230 17.44 8.03 -17.49
N TYR A 231 16.18 7.95 -17.05
CA TYR A 231 15.50 9.03 -16.36
C TYR A 231 16.17 9.39 -15.02
N ALA A 232 16.55 8.39 -14.20
CA ALA A 232 17.24 8.60 -12.94
C ALA A 232 18.60 9.29 -13.15
N ILE A 233 19.41 8.82 -14.10
CA ILE A 233 20.72 9.40 -14.40
C ILE A 233 20.59 10.83 -14.95
N GLN A 234 19.59 11.09 -15.80
CA GLN A 234 19.33 12.44 -16.31
C GLN A 234 19.02 13.43 -15.17
N ARG A 235 18.28 13.00 -14.16
CA ARG A 235 17.88 13.84 -13.01
C ARG A 235 18.96 13.91 -11.93
N HIS A 236 19.82 12.89 -11.84
CA HIS A 236 20.88 12.71 -10.86
C HIS A 236 22.17 12.25 -11.55
N PRO A 237 22.86 13.16 -12.32
CA PRO A 237 24.07 12.80 -13.08
C PRO A 237 25.20 12.25 -12.18
N GLU A 238 25.24 12.67 -10.93
CA GLU A 238 26.21 12.20 -9.92
C GLU A 238 26.08 10.68 -9.63
N SER A 239 24.96 10.09 -9.96
CA SER A 239 24.69 8.66 -9.74
C SER A 239 25.03 7.76 -10.94
N ALA A 240 25.52 8.34 -12.06
CA ALA A 240 25.74 7.61 -13.32
C ALA A 240 26.73 6.44 -13.22
N GLY A 241 27.69 6.50 -12.28
CA GLY A 241 28.67 5.44 -12.03
C GLY A 241 28.20 4.33 -11.08
N LEU A 242 27.03 4.46 -10.50
CA LEU A 242 26.52 3.47 -9.53
C LEU A 242 25.92 2.25 -10.24
N PRO A 243 26.07 1.04 -9.66
CA PRO A 243 25.43 -0.16 -10.18
C PRO A 243 23.90 -0.04 -10.14
N ALA A 244 23.23 -0.60 -11.14
CA ALA A 244 21.77 -0.66 -11.17
C ALA A 244 21.23 -1.94 -10.55
N VAL A 245 20.26 -1.81 -9.66
CA VAL A 245 19.45 -2.90 -9.11
C VAL A 245 18.05 -2.81 -9.70
N ALA A 246 17.74 -3.67 -10.67
CA ALA A 246 16.41 -3.82 -11.26
C ALA A 246 15.77 -5.10 -10.71
N ALA A 247 14.85 -4.95 -9.77
CA ALA A 247 14.15 -6.08 -9.17
C ALA A 247 12.91 -5.61 -8.41
N ASP A 248 11.81 -6.35 -8.48
CA ASP A 248 10.67 -6.11 -7.60
C ASP A 248 10.98 -6.60 -6.18
N VAL A 249 11.73 -5.78 -5.45
CA VAL A 249 12.17 -6.08 -4.07
C VAL A 249 11.01 -6.14 -3.07
N SER A 250 9.82 -5.71 -3.46
CA SER A 250 8.64 -5.81 -2.59
C SER A 250 8.09 -7.23 -2.46
N LEU A 251 8.52 -8.15 -3.32
CA LEU A 251 8.02 -9.53 -3.33
C LEU A 251 8.87 -10.44 -2.44
N ALA A 252 8.21 -11.27 -1.64
CA ALA A 252 8.86 -12.25 -0.78
C ALA A 252 9.66 -13.33 -1.58
N GLU A 253 9.32 -13.51 -2.86
CA GLU A 253 10.07 -14.37 -3.77
C GLU A 253 11.39 -13.74 -4.23
N THR A 254 11.53 -12.44 -4.18
CA THR A 254 12.75 -11.74 -4.61
C THR A 254 13.77 -11.63 -3.47
N CYS A 255 13.31 -11.28 -2.28
CA CYS A 255 14.16 -11.15 -1.09
C CYS A 255 13.33 -11.30 0.20
N ASP A 256 13.97 -11.33 1.36
CA ASP A 256 13.29 -11.20 2.65
C ASP A 256 13.06 -9.73 3.02
N PHE A 257 12.34 -9.51 4.11
CA PHE A 257 11.95 -8.17 4.52
C PHE A 257 13.16 -7.30 4.90
N ASP A 258 14.15 -7.88 5.58
CA ASP A 258 15.34 -7.13 5.98
C ASP A 258 16.19 -6.77 4.76
N ALA A 259 16.28 -7.66 3.77
CA ALA A 259 16.94 -7.36 2.50
C ALA A 259 16.16 -6.30 1.70
N PHE A 260 14.82 -6.34 1.72
CA PHE A 260 13.99 -5.27 1.16
C PHE A 260 14.32 -3.91 1.78
N LEU A 261 14.33 -3.83 3.10
CA LEU A 261 14.66 -2.58 3.83
C LEU A 261 16.06 -2.08 3.46
N ARG A 262 17.07 -2.97 3.49
CA ARG A 262 18.45 -2.61 3.13
C ARG A 262 18.62 -2.20 1.67
N GLN A 263 17.89 -2.83 0.74
CA GLN A 263 17.96 -2.46 -0.67
C GLN A 263 17.34 -1.09 -0.93
N VAL A 264 16.21 -0.79 -0.30
CA VAL A 264 15.63 0.55 -0.41
C VAL A 264 16.53 1.58 0.26
N ALA A 265 17.02 1.32 1.48
CA ALA A 265 17.87 2.24 2.20
C ALA A 265 19.24 2.50 1.53
N GLY A 266 19.80 1.53 0.81
CA GLY A 266 21.05 1.67 0.08
C GLY A 266 20.91 2.29 -1.32
N ALA A 267 19.72 2.75 -1.73
CA ALA A 267 19.53 3.40 -3.00
C ALA A 267 20.00 4.87 -2.96
N ALA A 268 20.69 5.31 -4.02
CA ALA A 268 20.97 6.73 -4.27
C ALA A 268 19.75 7.42 -4.87
N VAL A 269 19.05 6.72 -5.75
CA VAL A 269 17.81 7.18 -6.41
C VAL A 269 16.90 5.98 -6.59
N ILE A 270 15.59 6.19 -6.41
CA ILE A 270 14.56 5.17 -6.57
C ILE A 270 13.62 5.57 -7.71
N VAL A 271 13.40 4.66 -8.66
CA VAL A 271 12.29 4.75 -9.63
C VAL A 271 11.38 3.54 -9.43
N THR A 272 10.12 3.77 -9.09
CA THR A 272 9.27 2.65 -8.67
C THR A 272 7.82 2.79 -9.10
N THR A 273 7.23 1.64 -9.44
CA THR A 273 5.79 1.46 -9.60
C THR A 273 5.15 0.80 -8.36
N ARG A 274 5.86 0.73 -7.22
CA ARG A 274 5.39 0.20 -5.94
C ARG A 274 5.22 1.31 -4.92
N LEU A 275 3.99 1.57 -4.50
CA LEU A 275 3.67 2.66 -3.57
C LEU A 275 4.50 2.62 -2.28
N HIS A 276 4.57 1.46 -1.62
CA HIS A 276 5.28 1.37 -0.34
C HIS A 276 6.81 1.41 -0.47
N VAL A 277 7.36 1.14 -1.66
CA VAL A 277 8.78 1.44 -1.95
C VAL A 277 8.98 2.94 -2.00
N ALA A 278 8.06 3.68 -2.64
CA ALA A 278 8.13 5.14 -2.69
C ALA A 278 7.93 5.77 -1.30
N ILE A 279 6.98 5.28 -0.51
CA ILE A 279 6.78 5.76 0.87
C ILE A 279 8.02 5.50 1.73
N LEU A 280 8.63 4.31 1.64
CA LEU A 280 9.86 4.01 2.37
C LEU A 280 11.02 4.90 1.90
N GLY A 281 11.16 5.14 0.59
CA GLY A 281 12.13 6.09 0.04
C GLY A 281 11.94 7.49 0.61
N GLN A 282 10.71 7.98 0.70
CA GLN A 282 10.38 9.26 1.32
C GLN A 282 10.75 9.32 2.82
N LEU A 283 10.40 8.28 3.59
CA LEU A 283 10.73 8.19 5.01
C LEU A 283 12.25 8.21 5.25
N LEU A 284 13.01 7.64 4.32
CA LEU A 284 14.47 7.62 4.32
C LEU A 284 15.11 8.85 3.65
N LYS A 285 14.31 9.80 3.14
CA LYS A 285 14.75 11.01 2.44
C LYS A 285 15.58 10.73 1.18
N ILE A 286 15.28 9.64 0.47
CA ILE A 286 15.95 9.25 -0.78
C ILE A 286 15.18 9.85 -1.95
N PRO A 287 15.86 10.50 -2.96
CA PRO A 287 15.21 10.96 -4.18
C PRO A 287 14.42 9.84 -4.83
N THR A 288 13.10 10.02 -4.95
CA THR A 288 12.20 8.94 -5.36
C THR A 288 11.21 9.40 -6.42
N TYR A 289 11.11 8.63 -7.49
CA TYR A 289 10.17 8.82 -8.58
C TYR A 289 9.12 7.72 -8.53
N LEU A 290 7.91 8.09 -8.07
CA LEU A 290 6.76 7.20 -8.09
C LEU A 290 6.10 7.26 -9.46
N VAL A 291 6.06 6.13 -10.17
CA VAL A 291 5.41 6.05 -11.48
C VAL A 291 3.92 5.73 -11.30
N ASP A 292 3.08 6.57 -11.90
CA ASP A 292 1.62 6.44 -11.79
C ASP A 292 1.12 5.08 -12.32
N GLY A 293 0.07 4.58 -11.73
CA GLY A 293 -0.54 3.30 -12.04
C GLY A 293 -1.81 3.43 -12.88
N ARG A 294 -2.54 2.32 -13.03
CA ARG A 294 -3.75 2.26 -13.87
C ARG A 294 -4.99 2.88 -13.24
N TYR A 295 -5.00 3.14 -11.95
CA TYR A 295 -6.12 3.75 -11.24
C TYR A 295 -5.64 4.71 -10.15
N HIS A 296 -6.53 5.46 -9.59
CA HIS A 296 -6.29 6.62 -8.73
C HIS A 296 -5.38 6.42 -7.50
N LYS A 297 -5.01 5.19 -7.13
CA LYS A 297 -4.29 4.88 -5.88
C LYS A 297 -2.95 5.62 -5.76
N TYR A 298 -2.10 5.52 -6.78
CA TYR A 298 -0.75 6.07 -6.73
C TYR A 298 -0.78 7.60 -6.69
N ARG A 299 -1.49 8.17 -7.66
CA ARG A 299 -1.71 9.60 -7.73
C ARG A 299 -2.40 10.15 -6.48
N GLY A 300 -3.48 9.50 -6.04
CA GLY A 300 -4.25 9.96 -4.90
C GLY A 300 -3.46 9.94 -3.59
N VAL A 301 -2.64 8.91 -3.33
CA VAL A 301 -1.76 8.88 -2.16
C VAL A 301 -0.63 9.90 -2.30
N PHE A 302 -0.05 10.06 -3.50
CA PHE A 302 0.94 11.08 -3.77
C PHE A 302 0.39 12.48 -3.46
N GLU A 303 -0.74 12.84 -4.05
CA GLU A 303 -1.38 14.15 -3.87
C GLU A 303 -1.77 14.44 -2.42
N TYR A 304 -2.21 13.42 -1.68
CA TYR A 304 -2.67 13.61 -0.31
C TYR A 304 -1.56 13.56 0.74
N SER A 305 -0.50 12.76 0.49
CA SER A 305 0.46 12.42 1.54
C SER A 305 1.93 12.69 1.18
N MET A 306 2.29 12.90 -0.10
CA MET A 306 3.69 12.84 -0.54
C MET A 306 4.22 14.12 -1.21
N GLN A 307 3.36 15.04 -1.64
CA GLN A 307 3.73 16.23 -2.47
C GLN A 307 4.82 17.12 -1.89
N SER A 308 5.05 17.12 -0.59
CA SER A 308 5.93 18.09 0.07
C SER A 308 7.34 17.58 0.39
N GLU A 309 7.69 16.33 0.10
CA GLU A 309 8.86 15.70 0.70
C GLU A 309 9.67 14.77 -0.23
N GLY A 310 10.29 15.31 -1.28
CA GLY A 310 11.35 14.59 -2.03
C GLY A 310 10.89 13.41 -2.90
N VAL A 311 9.59 13.24 -3.08
CA VAL A 311 9.02 12.30 -4.05
C VAL A 311 8.41 13.08 -5.21
N GLU A 312 8.68 12.66 -6.42
CA GLU A 312 8.05 13.19 -7.64
C GLU A 312 7.16 12.12 -8.27
N LEU A 313 6.02 12.54 -8.83
CA LEU A 313 5.17 11.65 -9.60
C LEU A 313 5.62 11.68 -11.06
N ALA A 314 5.87 10.50 -11.65
CA ALA A 314 6.20 10.32 -13.04
C ALA A 314 5.13 9.51 -13.78
N THR A 315 5.05 9.66 -15.09
CA THR A 315 4.17 8.88 -15.95
C THR A 315 4.97 8.05 -16.95
N TRP A 316 4.46 6.86 -17.28
CA TRP A 316 5.03 5.96 -18.28
C TRP A 316 4.16 5.93 -19.53
N ASP A 317 4.69 6.31 -20.68
CA ASP A 317 3.95 6.33 -21.96
C ASP A 317 4.16 5.07 -22.82
N GLY A 318 4.90 4.11 -22.34
CA GLY A 318 5.25 2.88 -23.04
C GLY A 318 6.70 2.85 -23.58
N ALA A 319 7.36 4.00 -23.63
CA ALA A 319 8.72 4.16 -24.12
C ALA A 319 9.60 5.01 -23.20
N ARG A 320 9.03 6.04 -22.56
CA ARG A 320 9.76 7.02 -21.75
C ARG A 320 9.03 7.31 -20.43
N LEU A 321 9.81 7.76 -19.45
CA LEU A 321 9.28 8.36 -18.23
C LEU A 321 9.25 9.88 -18.39
N ASN A 322 8.13 10.47 -18.05
CA ASN A 322 7.89 11.91 -18.09
C ASN A 322 7.58 12.41 -16.69
N ALA A 323 8.23 13.49 -16.26
CA ALA A 323 7.85 14.19 -15.04
C ALA A 323 6.42 14.72 -15.19
N GLN A 324 5.61 14.54 -14.18
CA GLN A 324 4.31 15.20 -14.15
C GLN A 324 4.52 16.64 -13.69
N SER A 325 4.28 17.61 -14.58
CA SER A 325 4.24 19.02 -14.18
C SER A 325 3.18 19.21 -13.11
N SER A 326 3.51 19.88 -12.01
CA SER A 326 2.59 20.34 -10.98
C SER A 326 1.70 21.45 -11.57
N GLY A 327 0.82 21.06 -12.47
CA GLY A 327 -0.20 21.96 -13.06
C GLY A 327 -1.46 21.88 -12.21
N ASN A 328 -1.84 22.98 -11.60
CA ASN A 328 -3.22 23.27 -11.24
C ASN A 328 -4.08 23.17 -12.49
N GLY A 329 -4.80 22.09 -12.68
CA GLY A 329 -5.65 21.89 -13.85
C GLY A 329 -6.63 20.78 -13.61
N ALA A 330 -7.84 21.15 -13.18
CA ALA A 330 -9.02 20.35 -13.35
C ALA A 330 -9.19 20.06 -14.85
N ASP A 331 -8.88 18.85 -15.28
CA ASP A 331 -9.39 18.35 -16.56
C ASP A 331 -9.76 16.87 -16.38
N ALA A 332 -11.05 16.70 -16.10
CA ALA A 332 -11.70 15.41 -16.03
C ALA A 332 -11.82 14.86 -17.46
N ARG A 333 -10.82 14.12 -17.94
CA ARG A 333 -11.02 13.24 -19.10
C ARG A 333 -11.65 11.95 -18.63
N THR A 334 -12.96 11.88 -18.72
CA THR A 334 -13.74 10.64 -18.74
C THR A 334 -13.22 9.76 -19.88
N PRO A 335 -12.78 8.52 -19.62
CA PRO A 335 -12.54 7.59 -20.71
C PRO A 335 -13.89 7.20 -21.30
N SER A 336 -14.08 7.52 -22.57
CA SER A 336 -15.16 7.01 -23.40
C SER A 336 -15.14 5.48 -23.40
N CYS A 337 -16.16 4.85 -22.85
CA CYS A 337 -16.46 3.45 -23.08
C CYS A 337 -16.84 3.29 -24.55
N ALA A 338 -15.93 2.83 -25.39
CA ALA A 338 -16.25 2.21 -26.67
C ALA A 338 -16.47 0.70 -26.44
N ARG A 339 -17.54 0.21 -26.98
CA ARG A 339 -18.23 -1.08 -26.92
C ARG A 339 -17.36 -2.32 -27.06
#